data_32b5d9812a9c2ee802fdcfe71616e723
#
_entry.id   32b5d9812a9c2ee802fdcfe71616e723
#
_cell.length_a   1.000
_cell.length_b   1.000
_cell.length_c   1.000
_cell.angle_alpha   90.00
_cell.angle_beta   90.00
_cell.angle_gamma   90.00
#
_symmetry.space_group_name_H-M   'P 1'
#
loop_
_entity.id
_entity.type
_entity.pdbx_description
1 polymer ?
#
loop_
_entity_poly.entity_id
_entity_poly.type
_entity_poly.pdbx_seq_one_letter_code
_entity_poly.pdbx_strand_id
1 'polypeptide(L)'
;HFGVTARLLLAVPIMVVAEAVLVGSVIRLGRESAASGVLHADPVRLRDVVDGLCRLRDRVHPWAVAAGIALGWLLGWHETVAAQASHALAWAGEDGRSGFGVRWYLWVALPIFLSFVATWLWRVVLLGIALYQLAHSGLRLVPTHPDRAGGLGFATSLMVGFGVTAFGLSAVIAAGWAHDVTWHGVRVDALRADMAAAVGLLTAIFVAPLAVLLGPMSRAKRRARLDYGALVARHGDAVHRRWIEGAAVDDPLLDAPEIGSAADAATLYEAVGRMRLVPLGLPALLSVLVPAALPMLAVLAIEVPIGQMLRTLAKALV
;
A
#
# COMPACT_ATOMS: atom_id res chain seq x y z
N HIS A 1 29.41 7.49 5.55
CA HIS A 1 29.27 6.06 5.23
C HIS A 1 27.89 5.48 5.53
N PHE A 2 27.06 6.14 6.36
CA PHE A 2 25.72 5.66 6.73
C PHE A 2 24.84 5.28 5.52
N GLY A 3 24.79 6.13 4.48
CA GLY A 3 23.95 5.90 3.31
C GLY A 3 24.34 4.66 2.50
N VAL A 4 25.63 4.36 2.36
CA VAL A 4 26.13 3.17 1.64
C VAL A 4 25.77 1.91 2.40
N THR A 5 26.02 1.91 3.71
CA THR A 5 25.71 0.80 4.61
C THR A 5 24.22 0.51 4.64
N ALA A 6 23.38 1.55 4.75
CA ALA A 6 21.94 1.41 4.75
C ALA A 6 21.39 0.83 3.43
N ARG A 7 21.93 1.24 2.28
CA ARG A 7 21.50 0.72 0.97
C ARG A 7 21.79 -0.76 0.80
N LEU A 8 23.03 -1.18 1.10
CA LEU A 8 23.49 -2.54 0.80
C LEU A 8 23.20 -3.53 1.92
N LEU A 9 23.43 -3.16 3.19
CA LEU A 9 23.31 -4.09 4.31
C LEU A 9 21.90 -4.08 4.93
N LEU A 10 21.11 -3.03 4.69
CA LEU A 10 19.76 -2.95 5.25
C LEU A 10 18.70 -3.03 4.17
N ALA A 11 18.69 -2.12 3.20
CA ALA A 11 17.58 -2.02 2.25
C ALA A 11 17.51 -3.22 1.28
N VAL A 12 18.63 -3.66 0.70
CA VAL A 12 18.64 -4.79 -0.24
C VAL A 12 18.18 -6.09 0.44
N PRO A 13 18.71 -6.52 1.60
CA PRO A 13 18.19 -7.70 2.30
C PRO A 13 16.72 -7.58 2.68
N ILE A 14 16.28 -6.40 3.14
CA ILE A 14 14.88 -6.16 3.48
C ILE A 14 13.98 -6.30 2.24
N MET A 15 14.40 -5.77 1.09
CA MET A 15 13.65 -5.91 -0.16
C MET A 15 13.55 -7.36 -0.62
N VAL A 16 14.58 -8.19 -0.38
CA VAL A 16 14.53 -9.64 -0.65
C VAL A 16 13.55 -10.33 0.29
N VAL A 17 13.58 -10.00 1.59
CA VAL A 17 12.61 -10.53 2.56
C VAL A 17 11.18 -10.08 2.22
N ALA A 18 11.01 -8.82 1.83
CA ALA A 18 9.72 -8.29 1.39
C ALA A 18 9.13 -9.08 0.21
N GLU A 19 9.98 -9.61 -0.69
CA GLU A 19 9.54 -10.48 -1.78
C GLU A 19 8.90 -11.77 -1.26
N ALA A 20 9.54 -12.44 -0.31
CA ALA A 20 8.99 -13.65 0.30
C ALA A 20 7.65 -13.36 1.00
N VAL A 21 7.54 -12.22 1.69
CA VAL A 21 6.31 -11.77 2.33
C VAL A 21 5.22 -11.49 1.30
N LEU A 22 5.55 -10.83 0.20
CA LEU A 22 4.60 -10.53 -0.88
C LEU A 22 4.10 -11.81 -1.55
N VAL A 23 4.97 -12.75 -1.88
CA VAL A 23 4.61 -14.07 -2.45
C VAL A 23 3.68 -14.82 -1.49
N GLY A 24 4.00 -14.88 -0.21
CA GLY A 24 3.13 -15.50 0.81
C GLY A 24 1.75 -14.82 0.90
N SER A 25 1.70 -13.50 0.72
CA SER A 25 0.45 -12.73 0.70
C SER A 25 -0.38 -13.01 -0.56
N VAL A 26 0.26 -13.15 -1.73
CA VAL A 26 -0.42 -13.52 -3.00
C VAL A 26 -1.01 -14.94 -2.92
N ILE A 27 -0.29 -15.90 -2.34
CA ILE A 27 -0.81 -17.26 -2.15
C ILE A 27 -2.03 -17.26 -1.21
N ARG A 28 -1.98 -16.52 -0.11
CA ARG A 28 -3.15 -16.35 0.78
C ARG A 28 -4.31 -15.70 0.06
N LEU A 29 -4.04 -14.65 -0.71
CA LEU A 29 -5.01 -13.99 -1.57
C LEU A 29 -5.77 -14.99 -2.45
N GLY A 30 -5.07 -15.87 -3.15
CA GLY A 30 -5.68 -16.89 -4.01
C GLY A 30 -6.61 -17.83 -3.23
N ARG A 31 -6.23 -18.24 -2.03
CA ARG A 31 -7.05 -19.10 -1.15
C ARG A 31 -8.28 -18.38 -0.62
N GLU A 32 -8.12 -17.16 -0.11
CA GLU A 32 -9.21 -16.36 0.48
C GLU A 32 -10.21 -15.91 -0.59
N SER A 33 -9.75 -15.53 -1.77
CA SER A 33 -10.63 -15.15 -2.88
C SER A 33 -11.46 -16.33 -3.41
N ALA A 34 -10.90 -17.53 -3.42
CA ALA A 34 -11.65 -18.75 -3.77
C ALA A 34 -12.69 -19.11 -2.70
N ALA A 35 -12.36 -18.91 -1.41
CA ALA A 35 -13.26 -19.22 -0.29
C ALA A 35 -14.40 -18.20 -0.15
N SER A 36 -14.16 -16.93 -0.46
CA SER A 36 -15.15 -15.84 -0.27
C SER A 36 -16.27 -15.81 -1.31
N GLY A 37 -16.16 -16.59 -2.40
CA GLY A 37 -17.17 -16.64 -3.47
C GLY A 37 -17.35 -15.30 -4.23
N VAL A 38 -16.54 -14.29 -3.96
CA VAL A 38 -16.63 -12.97 -4.60
C VAL A 38 -16.16 -13.00 -6.05
N LEU A 39 -15.26 -13.92 -6.36
CA LEU A 39 -14.79 -14.18 -7.71
C LEU A 39 -15.76 -15.14 -8.41
N HIS A 40 -16.95 -14.66 -8.79
CA HIS A 40 -17.83 -15.34 -9.75
C HIS A 40 -17.36 -15.09 -11.19
N ALA A 41 -16.13 -14.65 -11.37
CA ALA A 41 -15.52 -14.53 -12.67
C ALA A 41 -15.37 -15.94 -13.28
N ASP A 42 -15.71 -16.06 -14.55
CA ASP A 42 -15.46 -17.27 -15.33
C ASP A 42 -14.00 -17.73 -15.07
N PRO A 43 -13.79 -18.97 -14.60
CA PRO A 43 -12.44 -19.47 -14.30
C PRO A 43 -11.48 -19.34 -15.47
N VAL A 44 -11.99 -19.39 -16.71
CA VAL A 44 -11.19 -19.21 -17.95
C VAL A 44 -10.69 -17.77 -18.03
N ARG A 45 -11.56 -16.78 -17.83
CA ARG A 45 -11.17 -15.36 -17.85
C ARG A 45 -10.18 -15.01 -16.75
N LEU A 46 -10.33 -15.61 -15.57
CA LEU A 46 -9.39 -15.37 -14.48
C LEU A 46 -7.99 -15.93 -14.81
N ARG A 47 -7.92 -17.11 -15.43
CA ARG A 47 -6.65 -17.68 -15.92
C ARG A 47 -6.01 -16.79 -16.99
N ASP A 48 -6.78 -16.31 -17.96
CA ASP A 48 -6.28 -15.42 -19.01
C ASP A 48 -5.69 -14.12 -18.43
N VAL A 49 -6.33 -13.56 -17.41
CA VAL A 49 -5.82 -12.38 -16.68
C VAL A 49 -4.50 -12.71 -15.98
N VAL A 50 -4.43 -13.82 -15.24
CA VAL A 50 -3.22 -14.24 -14.53
C VAL A 50 -2.08 -14.52 -15.52
N ASP A 51 -2.35 -15.25 -16.59
CA ASP A 51 -1.35 -15.56 -17.62
C ASP A 51 -0.88 -14.30 -18.36
N GLY A 52 -1.79 -13.36 -18.60
CA GLY A 52 -1.47 -12.05 -19.15
C GLY A 52 -0.52 -11.26 -18.26
N LEU A 53 -0.80 -11.24 -16.95
CA LEU A 53 0.04 -10.56 -15.95
C LEU A 53 1.42 -11.24 -15.81
N CYS A 54 1.46 -12.56 -15.82
CA CYS A 54 2.72 -13.31 -15.80
C CYS A 54 3.58 -12.98 -17.04
N ARG A 55 2.99 -13.00 -18.23
CA ARG A 55 3.69 -12.61 -19.47
C ARG A 55 4.18 -11.16 -19.41
N LEU A 56 3.37 -10.25 -18.91
CA LEU A 56 3.73 -8.84 -18.77
C LEU A 56 4.87 -8.66 -17.76
N ARG A 57 4.81 -9.34 -16.62
CA ARG A 57 5.88 -9.37 -15.64
C ARG A 57 7.19 -9.83 -16.26
N ASP A 58 7.17 -11.00 -16.90
CA ASP A 58 8.39 -11.63 -17.43
C ASP A 58 8.99 -10.84 -18.60
N ARG A 59 8.15 -10.19 -19.40
CA ARG A 59 8.58 -9.36 -20.52
C ARG A 59 9.19 -8.03 -20.07
N VAL A 60 8.64 -7.38 -19.06
CA VAL A 60 9.05 -6.03 -18.65
C VAL A 60 10.06 -6.02 -17.51
N HIS A 61 10.09 -7.07 -16.68
CA HIS A 61 11.03 -7.16 -15.56
C HIS A 61 12.50 -6.95 -15.96
N PRO A 62 13.03 -7.54 -17.06
CA PRO A 62 14.41 -7.30 -17.48
C PRO A 62 14.67 -5.83 -17.83
N TRP A 63 13.69 -5.14 -18.41
CA TRP A 63 13.79 -3.72 -18.73
C TRP A 63 13.76 -2.84 -17.48
N ALA A 64 12.98 -3.21 -16.46
CA ALA A 64 12.99 -2.51 -15.19
C ALA A 64 14.37 -2.63 -14.49
N VAL A 65 14.96 -3.80 -14.51
CA VAL A 65 16.33 -4.03 -14.01
C VAL A 65 17.34 -3.19 -14.81
N ALA A 66 17.28 -3.26 -16.14
CA ALA A 66 18.16 -2.49 -17.02
C ALA A 66 18.02 -0.98 -16.80
N ALA A 67 16.79 -0.47 -16.62
CA ALA A 67 16.54 0.94 -16.31
C ALA A 67 17.15 1.33 -14.96
N GLY A 68 17.03 0.48 -13.94
CA GLY A 68 17.67 0.70 -12.64
C GLY A 68 19.18 0.75 -12.72
N ILE A 69 19.79 -0.15 -13.49
CA ILE A 69 21.24 -0.17 -13.73
C ILE A 69 21.67 1.11 -14.47
N ALA A 70 20.97 1.46 -15.55
CA ALA A 70 21.28 2.66 -16.35
C ALA A 70 21.15 3.95 -15.52
N LEU A 71 20.09 4.05 -14.69
CA LEU A 71 19.92 5.17 -13.77
C LEU A 71 21.02 5.21 -12.72
N GLY A 72 21.42 4.06 -12.20
CA GLY A 72 22.53 3.95 -11.24
C GLY A 72 23.84 4.44 -11.83
N TRP A 73 24.14 4.08 -13.07
CA TRP A 73 25.34 4.58 -13.75
C TRP A 73 25.25 6.06 -14.08
N LEU A 74 24.09 6.56 -14.49
CA LEU A 74 23.89 8.00 -14.76
C LEU A 74 24.11 8.82 -13.48
N LEU A 75 23.52 8.42 -12.36
CA LEU A 75 23.71 9.09 -11.08
C LEU A 75 25.15 8.95 -10.58
N GLY A 76 25.76 7.78 -10.73
CA GLY A 76 27.16 7.55 -10.38
C GLY A 76 28.12 8.43 -11.19
N TRP A 77 27.85 8.63 -12.48
CA TRP A 77 28.60 9.57 -13.32
C TRP A 77 28.45 11.00 -12.82
N HIS A 78 27.23 11.44 -12.55
CA HIS A 78 26.94 12.78 -12.04
C HIS A 78 27.66 13.04 -10.70
N GLU A 79 27.59 12.10 -9.78
CA GLU A 79 28.29 12.18 -8.48
C GLU A 79 29.81 12.24 -8.63
N THR A 80 30.42 11.49 -9.58
CA THR A 80 31.85 11.54 -9.82
C THR A 80 32.29 12.90 -10.37
N VAL A 81 31.50 13.49 -11.27
CA VAL A 81 31.76 14.83 -11.84
C VAL A 81 31.61 15.92 -10.77
N ALA A 82 30.54 15.86 -9.98
CA ALA A 82 30.29 16.81 -8.89
C ALA A 82 31.37 16.74 -7.80
N ALA A 83 31.82 15.53 -7.45
CA ALA A 83 32.85 15.32 -6.46
C ALA A 83 34.25 15.81 -6.91
N GLN A 84 34.58 15.67 -8.19
CA GLN A 84 35.80 16.24 -8.76
C GLN A 84 35.79 17.78 -8.68
N ALA A 85 34.62 18.40 -8.86
CA ALA A 85 34.46 19.84 -8.78
C ALA A 85 34.54 20.39 -7.33
N SER A 86 34.10 19.62 -6.34
CA SER A 86 33.91 20.08 -4.95
C SER A 86 34.94 19.55 -3.93
N HIS A 87 35.90 18.73 -4.36
CA HIS A 87 36.78 17.98 -3.46
C HIS A 87 36.07 17.17 -2.36
N ALA A 88 34.75 16.97 -2.49
CA ALA A 88 33.93 16.31 -1.49
C ALA A 88 34.28 14.83 -1.25
N LEU A 89 35.01 14.21 -2.16
CA LEU A 89 35.52 12.84 -2.06
C LEU A 89 37.01 12.76 -1.74
N ALA A 90 37.64 13.85 -1.33
CA ALA A 90 39.10 13.89 -0.99
C ALA A 90 39.51 12.90 0.11
N TRP A 91 38.53 12.51 0.98
CA TRP A 91 38.74 11.49 2.03
C TRP A 91 38.82 10.04 1.47
N ALA A 92 38.39 9.82 0.25
CA ALA A 92 38.26 8.47 -0.33
C ALA A 92 39.42 8.13 -1.29
N GLY A 93 40.42 8.98 -1.45
CA GLY A 93 41.58 8.75 -2.28
C GLY A 93 42.72 9.66 -1.93
N GLU A 94 43.95 9.15 -2.05
CA GLU A 94 45.19 9.93 -2.07
C GLU A 94 45.36 10.47 -3.51
N ASP A 95 45.92 11.68 -3.67
CA ASP A 95 46.27 12.32 -4.95
C ASP A 95 45.13 12.63 -5.92
N GLY A 96 43.91 12.98 -5.41
CA GLY A 96 42.80 13.41 -6.27
C GLY A 96 42.17 12.29 -7.10
N ARG A 97 42.52 11.03 -6.86
CA ARG A 97 41.90 9.85 -7.47
C ARG A 97 40.89 9.23 -6.52
N SER A 98 39.66 9.04 -6.97
CA SER A 98 38.64 8.33 -6.19
C SER A 98 39.11 6.90 -5.85
N GLY A 99 39.14 6.56 -4.56
CA GLY A 99 39.54 5.25 -4.07
C GLY A 99 38.64 4.12 -4.63
N PHE A 100 39.16 2.87 -4.52
CA PHE A 100 38.43 1.68 -4.95
C PHE A 100 37.02 1.61 -4.37
N GLY A 101 36.83 1.94 -3.10
CA GLY A 101 35.52 1.87 -2.42
C GLY A 101 34.46 2.78 -3.02
N VAL A 102 34.83 4.01 -3.42
CA VAL A 102 33.91 4.96 -4.07
C VAL A 102 33.51 4.46 -5.46
N ARG A 103 34.48 4.01 -6.25
CA ARG A 103 34.23 3.45 -7.58
C ARG A 103 33.32 2.22 -7.50
N TRP A 104 33.61 1.30 -6.59
CA TRP A 104 32.76 0.13 -6.35
C TRP A 104 31.34 0.54 -5.97
N TYR A 105 31.19 1.52 -5.08
CA TYR A 105 29.87 2.01 -4.67
C TYR A 105 29.09 2.59 -5.86
N LEU A 106 29.68 3.54 -6.60
CA LEU A 106 28.99 4.25 -7.66
C LEU A 106 28.69 3.36 -8.88
N TRP A 107 29.60 2.45 -9.24
CA TRP A 107 29.51 1.67 -10.45
C TRP A 107 28.90 0.27 -10.27
N VAL A 108 28.82 -0.22 -9.06
CA VAL A 108 28.28 -1.56 -8.78
C VAL A 108 27.11 -1.49 -7.78
N ALA A 109 27.36 -0.95 -6.60
CA ALA A 109 26.38 -1.01 -5.51
C ALA A 109 25.13 -0.16 -5.77
N LEU A 110 25.31 1.06 -6.27
CA LEU A 110 24.20 1.98 -6.59
C LEU A 110 23.32 1.45 -7.73
N PRO A 111 23.86 0.96 -8.87
CA PRO A 111 23.07 0.32 -9.90
C PRO A 111 22.28 -0.91 -9.41
N ILE A 112 22.89 -1.76 -8.58
CA ILE A 112 22.18 -2.90 -7.98
C ILE A 112 21.02 -2.42 -7.12
N PHE A 113 21.24 -1.48 -6.23
CA PHE A 113 20.18 -0.93 -5.38
C PHE A 113 19.04 -0.34 -6.21
N LEU A 114 19.33 0.47 -7.23
CA LEU A 114 18.33 1.09 -8.08
C LEU A 114 17.58 0.08 -8.96
N SER A 115 18.21 -1.03 -9.33
CA SER A 115 17.51 -2.11 -10.03
C SER A 115 16.47 -2.80 -9.13
N PHE A 116 16.76 -2.95 -7.84
CA PHE A 116 15.75 -3.40 -6.86
C PHE A 116 14.61 -2.40 -6.72
N VAL A 117 14.92 -1.10 -6.60
CA VAL A 117 13.89 -0.05 -6.53
C VAL A 117 13.00 -0.07 -7.77
N ALA A 118 13.59 -0.11 -8.97
CA ALA A 118 12.85 -0.16 -10.21
C ALA A 118 11.96 -1.41 -10.31
N THR A 119 12.45 -2.56 -9.87
CA THR A 119 11.67 -3.81 -9.81
C THR A 119 10.47 -3.68 -8.87
N TRP A 120 10.66 -3.07 -7.70
CA TRP A 120 9.57 -2.86 -6.74
C TRP A 120 8.54 -1.84 -7.25
N LEU A 121 8.97 -0.76 -7.90
CA LEU A 121 8.05 0.17 -8.56
C LEU A 121 7.26 -0.52 -9.67
N TRP A 122 7.90 -1.39 -10.44
CA TRP A 122 7.23 -2.20 -11.45
C TRP A 122 6.16 -3.12 -10.83
N ARG A 123 6.43 -3.72 -9.68
CA ARG A 123 5.43 -4.55 -8.95
C ARG A 123 4.22 -3.73 -8.50
N VAL A 124 4.42 -2.48 -8.09
CA VAL A 124 3.32 -1.55 -7.77
C VAL A 124 2.44 -1.30 -9.00
N VAL A 125 3.06 -1.07 -10.16
CA VAL A 125 2.35 -0.91 -11.44
C VAL A 125 1.60 -2.18 -11.83
N LEU A 126 2.24 -3.35 -11.72
CA LEU A 126 1.61 -4.65 -12.00
C LEU A 126 0.39 -4.91 -11.12
N LEU A 127 0.48 -4.56 -9.83
CA LEU A 127 -0.67 -4.65 -8.94
C LEU A 127 -1.81 -3.74 -9.42
N GLY A 128 -1.51 -2.50 -9.81
CA GLY A 128 -2.50 -1.58 -10.37
C GLY A 128 -3.19 -2.16 -11.62
N ILE A 129 -2.41 -2.73 -12.54
CA ILE A 129 -2.93 -3.39 -13.75
C ILE A 129 -3.79 -4.61 -13.37
N ALA A 130 -3.33 -5.44 -12.43
CA ALA A 130 -4.07 -6.60 -11.95
C ALA A 130 -5.43 -6.22 -11.37
N LEU A 131 -5.46 -5.21 -10.49
CA LEU A 131 -6.69 -4.71 -9.89
C LEU A 131 -7.61 -4.05 -10.92
N TYR A 132 -7.04 -3.36 -11.93
CA TYR A 132 -7.81 -2.80 -13.03
C TYR A 132 -8.49 -3.88 -13.87
N GLN A 133 -7.76 -4.90 -14.28
CA GLN A 133 -8.29 -6.03 -15.04
C GLN A 133 -9.35 -6.79 -14.24
N LEU A 134 -9.08 -7.03 -12.95
CA LEU A 134 -10.03 -7.67 -12.05
C LEU A 134 -11.32 -6.86 -11.94
N ALA A 135 -11.22 -5.54 -11.79
CA ALA A 135 -12.37 -4.63 -11.70
C ALA A 135 -13.25 -4.63 -12.96
N HIS A 136 -12.67 -4.97 -14.13
CA HIS A 136 -13.37 -5.00 -15.42
C HIS A 136 -13.75 -6.42 -15.87
N SER A 137 -13.33 -7.47 -15.17
CA SER A 137 -13.65 -8.87 -15.48
C SER A 137 -15.03 -9.35 -14.96
N GLY A 138 -15.92 -8.44 -14.58
CA GLY A 138 -17.24 -8.80 -14.04
C GLY A 138 -17.24 -9.11 -12.55
N LEU A 139 -16.41 -8.44 -11.78
CA LEU A 139 -16.31 -8.56 -10.33
C LEU A 139 -17.69 -8.34 -9.68
N ARG A 140 -18.19 -9.35 -8.97
CA ARG A 140 -19.47 -9.29 -8.27
C ARG A 140 -19.23 -8.88 -6.82
N LEU A 141 -19.19 -7.57 -6.58
CA LEU A 141 -19.05 -7.05 -5.22
C LEU A 141 -20.32 -7.32 -4.42
N VAL A 142 -20.16 -7.82 -3.21
CA VAL A 142 -21.24 -8.04 -2.25
C VAL A 142 -21.23 -6.89 -1.22
N PRO A 143 -22.11 -5.88 -1.37
CA PRO A 143 -22.09 -4.67 -0.53
C PRO A 143 -22.32 -4.92 0.96
N THR A 144 -22.98 -6.04 1.29
CA THR A 144 -23.29 -6.50 2.65
C THR A 144 -22.20 -7.38 3.24
N HIS A 145 -21.09 -7.62 2.52
CA HIS A 145 -20.01 -8.49 2.99
C HIS A 145 -19.39 -7.97 4.30
N PRO A 146 -19.10 -8.85 5.28
CA PRO A 146 -18.62 -8.45 6.62
C PRO A 146 -17.27 -7.73 6.62
N ASP A 147 -16.44 -7.89 5.56
CA ASP A 147 -15.16 -7.18 5.41
C ASP A 147 -15.31 -5.67 5.14
N ARG A 148 -16.55 -5.21 4.91
CA ARG A 148 -16.89 -3.82 4.50
C ARG A 148 -16.18 -3.34 3.24
N ALA A 149 -15.62 -4.26 2.47
CA ALA A 149 -14.90 -4.01 1.22
C ALA A 149 -15.57 -4.71 0.02
N GLY A 150 -16.80 -5.20 0.20
CA GLY A 150 -17.51 -5.92 -0.84
C GLY A 150 -16.91 -7.27 -1.20
N GLY A 151 -16.13 -7.85 -0.27
CA GLY A 151 -15.36 -9.09 -0.44
C GLY A 151 -13.92 -8.89 -0.95
N LEU A 152 -13.46 -7.64 -1.11
CA LEU A 152 -12.10 -7.30 -1.52
C LEU A 152 -11.13 -7.06 -0.35
N GLY A 153 -11.55 -7.37 0.89
CA GLY A 153 -10.73 -7.18 2.09
C GLY A 153 -9.37 -7.89 2.05
N PHE A 154 -9.30 -8.98 1.31
CA PHE A 154 -8.06 -9.72 1.07
C PHE A 154 -6.94 -8.88 0.40
N ALA A 155 -7.29 -7.84 -0.38
CA ALA A 155 -6.29 -6.96 -1.00
C ALA A 155 -5.42 -6.23 0.03
N THR A 156 -5.91 -6.13 1.28
CA THR A 156 -5.17 -5.51 2.38
C THR A 156 -3.94 -6.31 2.81
N SER A 157 -3.96 -7.64 2.64
CA SER A 157 -2.84 -8.50 3.00
C SER A 157 -1.59 -8.26 2.15
N LEU A 158 -1.77 -7.76 0.91
CA LEU A 158 -0.66 -7.37 0.03
C LEU A 158 0.11 -6.16 0.57
N MET A 159 -0.56 -5.30 1.34
CA MET A 159 0.05 -4.08 1.87
C MET A 159 1.18 -4.37 2.87
N VAL A 160 1.20 -5.54 3.51
CA VAL A 160 2.27 -5.93 4.43
C VAL A 160 3.62 -6.05 3.70
N GLY A 161 3.66 -6.70 2.52
CA GLY A 161 4.88 -6.80 1.71
C GLY A 161 5.38 -5.44 1.24
N PHE A 162 4.46 -4.54 0.85
CA PHE A 162 4.79 -3.17 0.50
C PHE A 162 5.26 -2.34 1.70
N GLY A 163 4.72 -2.59 2.90
CA GLY A 163 5.19 -1.96 4.13
C GLY A 163 6.64 -2.30 4.46
N VAL A 164 7.02 -3.57 4.29
CA VAL A 164 8.43 -4.00 4.49
C VAL A 164 9.35 -3.30 3.50
N THR A 165 8.93 -3.15 2.23
CA THR A 165 9.70 -2.42 1.22
C THR A 165 9.77 -0.93 1.53
N ALA A 166 8.66 -0.32 1.98
CA ALA A 166 8.61 1.08 2.39
C ALA A 166 9.57 1.36 3.55
N PHE A 167 9.67 0.44 4.53
CA PHE A 167 10.66 0.52 5.60
C PHE A 167 12.09 0.54 5.05
N GLY A 168 12.44 -0.38 4.13
CA GLY A 168 13.78 -0.43 3.55
C GLY A 168 14.16 0.85 2.80
N LEU A 169 13.25 1.40 1.99
CA LEU A 169 13.45 2.66 1.28
C LEU A 169 13.55 3.85 2.24
N SER A 170 12.65 3.91 3.22
CA SER A 170 12.66 4.93 4.25
C SER A 170 13.96 4.91 5.07
N ALA A 171 14.49 3.73 5.39
CA ALA A 171 15.76 3.58 6.11
C ALA A 171 16.95 4.16 5.33
N VAL A 172 16.93 4.05 4.00
CA VAL A 172 17.99 4.66 3.16
C VAL A 172 17.92 6.19 3.22
N ILE A 173 16.72 6.76 3.12
CA ILE A 173 16.50 8.21 3.19
C ILE A 173 16.89 8.72 4.60
N ALA A 174 16.41 8.04 5.63
CA ALA A 174 16.69 8.35 7.02
C ALA A 174 18.19 8.30 7.34
N ALA A 175 18.93 7.32 6.77
CA ALA A 175 20.37 7.22 6.95
C ALA A 175 21.15 8.42 6.35
N GLY A 176 20.65 8.99 5.24
CA GLY A 176 21.18 10.24 4.68
C GLY A 176 21.00 11.39 5.66
N TRP A 177 19.77 11.61 6.12
CA TRP A 177 19.48 12.68 7.08
C TRP A 177 20.15 12.48 8.45
N ALA A 178 20.27 11.24 8.93
CA ALA A 178 21.02 10.95 10.14
C ALA A 178 22.50 11.35 10.00
N HIS A 179 23.08 11.16 8.81
CA HIS A 179 24.43 11.62 8.51
C HIS A 179 24.55 13.14 8.55
N ASP A 180 23.60 13.85 7.93
CA ASP A 180 23.58 15.31 7.87
C ASP A 180 23.39 15.93 9.27
N VAL A 181 22.53 15.35 10.10
CA VAL A 181 22.33 15.76 11.49
C VAL A 181 23.61 15.55 12.31
N THR A 182 24.24 14.36 12.16
CA THR A 182 25.38 13.98 13.03
C THR A 182 26.67 14.70 12.65
N TRP A 183 26.91 14.90 11.35
CA TRP A 183 28.24 15.37 10.86
C TRP A 183 28.20 16.78 10.27
N HIS A 184 27.06 17.24 9.79
CA HIS A 184 26.93 18.58 9.20
C HIS A 184 26.16 19.56 10.10
N GLY A 185 25.72 19.13 11.29
CA GLY A 185 25.01 19.98 12.25
C GLY A 185 23.65 20.46 11.77
N VAL A 186 23.03 19.76 10.82
CA VAL A 186 21.67 20.07 10.36
C VAL A 186 20.69 19.79 11.49
N ARG A 187 19.86 20.78 11.84
CA ARG A 187 18.85 20.63 12.90
C ARG A 187 17.73 19.71 12.45
N VAL A 188 17.35 18.77 13.30
CA VAL A 188 16.24 17.83 13.03
C VAL A 188 14.92 18.57 12.80
N ASP A 189 14.71 19.71 13.47
CA ASP A 189 13.52 20.53 13.27
C ASP A 189 13.34 20.99 11.82
N ALA A 190 14.41 21.31 11.10
CA ALA A 190 14.38 21.71 9.71
C ALA A 190 13.98 20.56 8.78
N LEU A 191 14.24 19.30 9.17
CA LEU A 191 13.97 18.11 8.39
C LEU A 191 12.57 17.51 8.61
N ARG A 192 11.81 18.00 9.60
CA ARG A 192 10.50 17.41 9.96
C ARG A 192 9.51 17.39 8.78
N ALA A 193 9.45 18.47 8.01
CA ALA A 193 8.57 18.56 6.86
C ALA A 193 8.99 17.57 5.77
N ASP A 194 10.28 17.47 5.50
CA ASP A 194 10.85 16.57 4.50
C ASP A 194 10.66 15.10 4.89
N MET A 195 10.83 14.77 6.18
CA MET A 195 10.53 13.44 6.73
C MET A 195 9.06 13.08 6.57
N ALA A 196 8.14 13.99 6.93
CA ALA A 196 6.71 13.78 6.77
C ALA A 196 6.33 13.63 5.30
N ALA A 197 6.91 14.45 4.41
CA ALA A 197 6.70 14.36 2.98
C ALA A 197 7.21 13.03 2.41
N ALA A 198 8.37 12.55 2.83
CA ALA A 198 8.94 11.27 2.40
C ALA A 198 8.06 10.08 2.83
N VAL A 199 7.62 10.06 4.09
CA VAL A 199 6.69 9.04 4.60
C VAL A 199 5.36 9.08 3.85
N GLY A 200 4.81 10.28 3.65
CA GLY A 200 3.57 10.47 2.88
C GLY A 200 3.69 9.99 1.44
N LEU A 201 4.79 10.34 0.76
CA LEU A 201 5.06 9.94 -0.62
C LEU A 201 5.22 8.42 -0.75
N LEU A 202 6.04 7.79 0.10
CA LEU A 202 6.21 6.34 0.10
C LEU A 202 4.87 5.63 0.34
N THR A 203 4.11 6.09 1.33
CA THR A 203 2.78 5.53 1.61
C THR A 203 1.86 5.69 0.42
N ALA A 204 1.82 6.88 -0.21
CA ALA A 204 0.99 7.14 -1.38
C ALA A 204 1.35 6.24 -2.56
N ILE A 205 2.64 6.06 -2.86
CA ILE A 205 3.10 5.21 -3.97
C ILE A 205 2.61 3.76 -3.78
N PHE A 206 2.79 3.19 -2.60
CA PHE A 206 2.44 1.79 -2.36
C PHE A 206 0.93 1.56 -2.20
N VAL A 207 0.17 2.58 -1.79
CA VAL A 207 -1.29 2.50 -1.64
C VAL A 207 -2.03 2.88 -2.93
N ALA A 208 -1.41 3.67 -3.82
CA ALA A 208 -2.02 4.15 -5.06
C ALA A 208 -2.71 3.08 -5.92
N PRO A 209 -2.18 1.84 -6.09
CA PRO A 209 -2.84 0.82 -6.88
C PRO A 209 -4.27 0.50 -6.43
N LEU A 210 -4.56 0.61 -5.13
CA LEU A 210 -5.89 0.34 -4.59
C LEU A 210 -6.92 1.40 -5.00
N ALA A 211 -6.48 2.59 -5.41
CA ALA A 211 -7.37 3.65 -5.90
C ALA A 211 -8.13 3.25 -7.18
N VAL A 212 -7.61 2.30 -7.95
CA VAL A 212 -8.28 1.73 -9.13
C VAL A 212 -9.66 1.14 -8.77
N LEU A 213 -9.82 0.63 -7.55
CA LEU A 213 -11.06 0.03 -7.07
C LEU A 213 -12.10 1.05 -6.60
N LEU A 214 -11.75 2.34 -6.47
CA LEU A 214 -12.67 3.42 -6.07
C LEU A 214 -13.92 3.48 -6.96
N GLY A 215 -13.75 3.44 -8.28
CA GLY A 215 -14.84 3.50 -9.24
C GLY A 215 -15.84 2.35 -9.09
N PRO A 216 -15.41 1.09 -9.23
CA PRO A 216 -16.25 -0.07 -9.04
C PRO A 216 -16.94 -0.12 -7.68
N MET A 217 -16.22 0.12 -6.59
CA MET A 217 -16.77 0.07 -5.23
C MET A 217 -17.79 1.19 -4.98
N SER A 218 -17.53 2.40 -5.47
CA SER A 218 -18.47 3.52 -5.33
C SER A 218 -19.77 3.26 -6.12
N ARG A 219 -19.68 2.68 -7.33
CA ARG A 219 -20.84 2.30 -8.11
C ARG A 219 -21.65 1.20 -7.42
N ALA A 220 -20.97 0.14 -6.92
CA ALA A 220 -21.62 -0.95 -6.19
C ALA A 220 -22.33 -0.45 -4.94
N LYS A 221 -21.65 0.38 -4.13
CA LYS A 221 -22.26 0.99 -2.93
C LYS A 221 -23.46 1.86 -3.24
N ARG A 222 -23.36 2.70 -4.27
CA ARG A 222 -24.49 3.59 -4.67
C ARG A 222 -25.69 2.79 -5.13
N ARG A 223 -25.49 1.77 -5.99
CA ARG A 223 -26.55 0.90 -6.45
C ARG A 223 -27.20 0.14 -5.29
N ALA A 224 -26.38 -0.47 -4.44
CA ALA A 224 -26.89 -1.18 -3.27
C ALA A 224 -27.68 -0.29 -2.31
N ARG A 225 -27.26 0.96 -2.10
CA ARG A 225 -28.02 1.92 -1.28
C ARG A 225 -29.42 2.18 -1.86
N LEU A 226 -29.56 2.26 -3.19
CA LEU A 226 -30.85 2.45 -3.82
C LEU A 226 -31.70 1.16 -3.73
N ASP A 227 -31.12 0.01 -4.04
CA ASP A 227 -31.83 -1.27 -4.06
C ASP A 227 -32.31 -1.67 -2.65
N TYR A 228 -31.41 -1.65 -1.66
CA TYR A 228 -31.76 -1.97 -0.27
C TYR A 228 -32.61 -0.87 0.39
N GLY A 229 -32.39 0.41 0.03
CA GLY A 229 -33.24 1.51 0.50
C GLY A 229 -34.67 1.38 0.02
N ALA A 230 -34.87 1.02 -1.25
CA ALA A 230 -36.19 0.77 -1.81
C ALA A 230 -36.85 -0.47 -1.16
N LEU A 231 -36.08 -1.51 -0.83
CA LEU A 231 -36.58 -2.69 -0.12
C LEU A 231 -37.06 -2.31 1.28
N VAL A 232 -36.26 -1.61 2.06
CA VAL A 232 -36.60 -1.16 3.42
C VAL A 232 -37.85 -0.24 3.39
N ALA A 233 -37.90 0.71 2.44
CA ALA A 233 -39.03 1.64 2.32
C ALA A 233 -40.33 0.91 2.03
N ARG A 234 -40.33 -0.02 1.05
CA ARG A 234 -41.52 -0.82 0.72
C ARG A 234 -42.00 -1.67 1.89
N HIS A 235 -41.04 -2.31 2.57
CA HIS A 235 -41.39 -3.16 3.71
C HIS A 235 -41.87 -2.32 4.91
N GLY A 236 -41.24 -1.16 5.17
CA GLY A 236 -41.70 -0.23 6.18
C GLY A 236 -43.10 0.32 5.93
N ASP A 237 -43.44 0.62 4.67
CA ASP A 237 -44.78 1.05 4.27
C ASP A 237 -45.83 -0.07 4.46
N ALA A 238 -45.48 -1.29 4.14
CA ALA A 238 -46.36 -2.45 4.36
C ALA A 238 -46.63 -2.70 5.87
N VAL A 239 -45.57 -2.61 6.69
CA VAL A 239 -45.66 -2.68 8.17
C VAL A 239 -46.53 -1.55 8.71
N HIS A 240 -46.31 -0.30 8.24
CA HIS A 240 -47.11 0.86 8.68
C HIS A 240 -48.58 0.67 8.39
N ARG A 241 -48.96 0.30 7.14
CA ARG A 241 -50.34 0.08 6.74
C ARG A 241 -51.00 -1.04 7.56
N ARG A 242 -50.31 -2.16 7.77
CA ARG A 242 -50.90 -3.30 8.51
C ARG A 242 -51.05 -3.04 10.02
N TRP A 243 -50.02 -2.51 10.67
CA TRP A 243 -49.94 -2.42 12.12
C TRP A 243 -50.36 -1.07 12.70
N ILE A 244 -50.27 0.01 11.91
CA ILE A 244 -50.61 1.36 12.39
C ILE A 244 -51.99 1.78 11.84
N GLU A 245 -52.26 1.56 10.55
CA GLU A 245 -53.49 1.96 9.93
C GLU A 245 -54.59 0.85 9.98
N GLY A 246 -54.22 -0.38 10.35
CA GLY A 246 -55.13 -1.50 10.46
C GLY A 246 -55.63 -2.02 9.11
N ALA A 247 -54.97 -1.69 8.02
CA ALA A 247 -55.36 -2.14 6.67
C ALA A 247 -54.96 -3.60 6.43
N ALA A 248 -55.76 -4.34 5.68
CA ALA A 248 -55.40 -5.68 5.23
C ALA A 248 -54.30 -5.55 4.15
N VAL A 249 -53.11 -6.05 4.45
CA VAL A 249 -51.98 -6.08 3.51
C VAL A 249 -51.60 -7.53 3.27
N ASP A 250 -51.73 -7.95 2.02
CA ASP A 250 -51.25 -9.26 1.55
C ASP A 250 -49.81 -9.15 1.08
N ASP A 251 -48.87 -9.35 1.99
CA ASP A 251 -47.45 -9.34 1.70
C ASP A 251 -46.78 -10.59 2.35
N PRO A 252 -46.23 -11.51 1.55
CA PRO A 252 -45.62 -12.74 2.02
C PRO A 252 -44.52 -12.53 3.06
N LEU A 253 -43.84 -11.37 3.06
CA LEU A 253 -42.85 -11.03 4.04
C LEU A 253 -43.41 -10.70 5.42
N LEU A 254 -44.67 -10.23 5.47
CA LEU A 254 -45.39 -9.93 6.71
C LEU A 254 -46.06 -11.18 7.32
N ASP A 255 -46.29 -12.22 6.52
CA ASP A 255 -46.88 -13.48 6.94
C ASP A 255 -45.83 -14.54 7.33
N ALA A 256 -44.55 -14.23 7.11
CA ALA A 256 -43.46 -15.07 7.59
C ALA A 256 -43.48 -15.12 9.13
N PRO A 257 -43.27 -16.29 9.77
CA PRO A 257 -43.26 -16.43 11.23
C PRO A 257 -42.11 -15.69 11.91
N GLU A 258 -41.28 -15.05 11.13
CA GLU A 258 -40.10 -14.32 11.62
C GLU A 258 -40.43 -12.82 11.72
N ILE A 259 -40.65 -12.38 12.97
CA ILE A 259 -40.80 -10.97 13.34
C ILE A 259 -39.56 -10.11 12.95
N GLY A 260 -38.48 -10.77 12.52
CA GLY A 260 -37.19 -10.16 12.20
C GLY A 260 -37.05 -9.52 10.81
N SER A 261 -37.93 -9.79 9.86
CA SER A 261 -37.71 -9.42 8.46
C SER A 261 -37.50 -7.90 8.21
N ALA A 262 -38.19 -7.05 8.95
CA ALA A 262 -38.03 -5.60 8.87
C ALA A 262 -36.68 -5.14 9.48
N ALA A 263 -36.33 -5.69 10.65
CA ALA A 263 -35.09 -5.42 11.33
C ALA A 263 -33.89 -5.94 10.52
N ASP A 264 -34.03 -7.11 9.93
CA ASP A 264 -33.01 -7.72 9.06
C ASP A 264 -32.77 -6.88 7.79
N ALA A 265 -33.84 -6.41 7.14
CA ALA A 265 -33.73 -5.53 5.99
C ALA A 265 -33.02 -4.19 6.35
N ALA A 266 -33.37 -3.60 7.50
CA ALA A 266 -32.71 -2.41 8.00
C ALA A 266 -31.23 -2.67 8.30
N THR A 267 -30.90 -3.80 8.91
CA THR A 267 -29.52 -4.22 9.20
C THR A 267 -28.69 -4.39 7.94
N LEU A 268 -29.25 -4.98 6.86
CA LEU A 268 -28.61 -5.09 5.57
C LEU A 268 -28.35 -3.71 4.95
N TYR A 269 -29.31 -2.78 5.04
CA TYR A 269 -29.13 -1.41 4.57
C TYR A 269 -28.01 -0.68 5.33
N GLU A 270 -27.96 -0.84 6.64
CA GLU A 270 -26.84 -0.30 7.44
C GLU A 270 -25.48 -0.91 7.04
N ALA A 271 -25.43 -2.23 6.78
CA ALA A 271 -24.21 -2.90 6.33
C ALA A 271 -23.72 -2.29 5.01
N VAL A 272 -24.62 -2.00 4.06
CA VAL A 272 -24.33 -1.26 2.82
C VAL A 272 -23.80 0.15 3.14
N GLY A 273 -24.39 0.81 4.11
CA GLY A 273 -23.94 2.13 4.58
C GLY A 273 -22.49 2.12 5.07
N ARG A 274 -22.10 1.05 5.80
CA ARG A 274 -20.75 0.84 6.35
C ARG A 274 -19.73 0.36 5.32
N MET A 275 -20.13 -0.02 4.09
CA MET A 275 -19.21 -0.41 3.02
C MET A 275 -18.25 0.74 2.72
N ARG A 276 -16.96 0.44 2.63
CA ARG A 276 -15.89 1.40 2.27
C ARG A 276 -15.87 1.65 0.77
N LEU A 277 -15.34 2.80 0.37
CA LEU A 277 -15.16 3.15 -1.05
C LEU A 277 -13.86 2.59 -1.64
N VAL A 278 -12.91 2.25 -0.78
CA VAL A 278 -11.64 1.59 -1.11
C VAL A 278 -11.48 0.41 -0.15
N PRO A 279 -10.90 -0.71 -0.58
CA PRO A 279 -10.62 -1.83 0.32
C PRO A 279 -9.48 -1.51 1.30
N LEU A 280 -9.33 -0.24 1.66
CA LEU A 280 -8.36 0.28 2.62
C LEU A 280 -9.04 0.41 3.97
N GLY A 281 -8.74 -0.52 4.85
CA GLY A 281 -8.96 -0.30 6.28
C GLY A 281 -7.82 0.47 6.90
N LEU A 282 -8.05 1.07 8.07
CA LEU A 282 -6.98 1.66 8.88
C LEU A 282 -5.78 0.69 9.05
N PRO A 283 -6.00 -0.63 9.30
CA PRO A 283 -4.88 -1.58 9.40
C PRO A 283 -4.03 -1.67 8.12
N ALA A 284 -4.66 -1.62 6.93
CA ALA A 284 -3.93 -1.69 5.67
C ALA A 284 -3.10 -0.41 5.41
N LEU A 285 -3.62 0.75 5.76
CA LEU A 285 -2.86 2.00 5.69
C LEU A 285 -1.69 1.97 6.69
N LEU A 286 -1.94 1.57 7.93
CA LEU A 286 -0.92 1.49 8.96
C LEU A 286 0.17 0.45 8.64
N SER A 287 -0.15 -0.63 7.92
CA SER A 287 0.84 -1.62 7.52
C SER A 287 1.92 -1.08 6.56
N VAL A 288 1.67 0.06 5.92
CA VAL A 288 2.66 0.77 5.09
C VAL A 288 3.20 2.01 5.81
N LEU A 289 2.30 2.81 6.39
CA LEU A 289 2.65 4.07 7.04
C LEU A 289 3.60 3.88 8.22
N VAL A 290 3.31 2.91 9.11
CA VAL A 290 4.13 2.69 10.31
C VAL A 290 5.55 2.22 9.95
N PRO A 291 5.74 1.19 9.10
CA PRO A 291 7.09 0.83 8.67
C PRO A 291 7.82 1.97 7.96
N ALA A 292 7.15 2.77 7.13
CA ALA A 292 7.77 3.92 6.49
C ALA A 292 8.18 5.02 7.49
N ALA A 293 7.44 5.20 8.59
CA ALA A 293 7.75 6.20 9.59
C ALA A 293 8.86 5.79 10.58
N LEU A 294 9.01 4.48 10.86
CA LEU A 294 9.96 3.99 11.87
C LEU A 294 11.40 4.50 11.70
N PRO A 295 12.04 4.45 10.50
CA PRO A 295 13.38 4.97 10.33
C PRO A 295 13.49 6.48 10.53
N MET A 296 12.42 7.23 10.20
CA MET A 296 12.37 8.69 10.42
C MET A 296 12.30 9.03 11.90
N LEU A 297 11.55 8.23 12.69
CA LEU A 297 11.51 8.37 14.14
C LEU A 297 12.89 8.12 14.77
N ALA A 298 13.69 7.22 14.22
CA ALA A 298 15.06 7.01 14.66
C ALA A 298 15.93 8.25 14.44
N VAL A 299 15.77 8.98 13.33
CA VAL A 299 16.47 10.26 13.11
C VAL A 299 16.02 11.32 14.11
N LEU A 300 14.72 11.43 14.38
CA LEU A 300 14.18 12.34 15.39
C LEU A 300 14.76 12.06 16.79
N ALA A 301 15.03 10.79 17.11
CA ALA A 301 15.59 10.38 18.39
C ALA A 301 17.05 10.80 18.61
N ILE A 302 17.76 11.24 17.56
CA ILE A 302 19.17 11.72 17.68
C ILE A 302 19.22 13.00 18.53
N GLU A 303 18.31 13.95 18.32
CA GLU A 303 18.29 15.21 19.08
C GLU A 303 17.31 15.19 20.26
N VAL A 304 16.26 14.40 20.22
CA VAL A 304 15.22 14.36 21.25
C VAL A 304 15.34 13.08 22.06
N PRO A 305 15.62 13.14 23.37
CA PRO A 305 15.68 11.94 24.22
C PRO A 305 14.37 11.15 24.12
N ILE A 306 14.50 9.84 23.88
CA ILE A 306 13.35 8.91 23.68
C ILE A 306 12.27 9.07 24.77
N GLY A 307 12.68 9.38 26.02
CA GLY A 307 11.76 9.64 27.13
C GLY A 307 10.83 10.85 26.93
N GLN A 308 11.25 11.88 26.20
CA GLN A 308 10.40 13.03 25.87
C GLN A 308 9.44 12.70 24.72
N MET A 309 9.90 11.93 23.73
CA MET A 309 9.02 11.44 22.64
C MET A 309 7.88 10.58 23.17
N LEU A 310 8.18 9.64 24.05
CA LEU A 310 7.17 8.77 24.67
C LEU A 310 6.15 9.55 25.49
N ARG A 311 6.59 10.58 26.23
CA ARG A 311 5.66 11.46 26.99
C ARG A 311 4.75 12.29 26.08
N THR A 312 5.26 12.75 24.93
CA THR A 312 4.47 13.52 23.96
C THR A 312 3.44 12.64 23.26
N LEU A 313 3.83 11.42 22.88
CA LEU A 313 2.92 10.43 22.30
C LEU A 313 1.84 10.01 23.30
N ALA A 314 2.20 9.76 24.56
CA ALA A 314 1.23 9.43 25.61
C ALA A 314 0.21 10.54 25.84
N LYS A 315 0.64 11.82 25.79
CA LYS A 315 -0.26 12.97 25.89
C LYS A 315 -1.18 13.16 24.67
N ALA A 316 -0.79 12.71 23.49
CA ALA A 316 -1.60 12.80 22.28
C ALA A 316 -2.64 11.67 22.16
N LEU A 317 -2.51 10.62 22.98
CA LEU A 317 -3.41 9.45 23.01
C LEU A 317 -4.45 9.52 24.14
N VAL A 318 -4.32 10.49 25.05
CA VAL A 318 -5.24 10.82 26.15
C VAL A 318 -6.00 12.11 25.81
#